data_2620800370bfb62e544d57d1901bf8b2
#
_entry.id   2620800370bfb62e544d57d1901bf8b2
#
_cell.length_a   1.000
_cell.length_b   1.000
_cell.length_c   1.000
_cell.angle_alpha   90.00
_cell.angle_beta   90.00
_cell.angle_gamma   90.00
#
_symmetry.space_group_name_H-M   'P 1'
#
loop_
_entity.id
_entity.type
_entity.pdbx_description
1 polymer ?
#
loop_
_entity_poly.entity_id
_entity_poly.type
_entity_poly.pdbx_seq_one_letter_code
_entity_poly.pdbx_strand_id
1 'polypeptide(L)'
;MDHTYSGTPGLTEVAPPPWNDSLPREFRYPFDVLEIALAEVKTGPLRFVVTKEAYKLDIYGPDVVVILMQEERCKVPVYGRHVRAVIRNLMSVPYIGWRPHRPLTKLEAVLTFEFLRDCYTSARSRFYQANPPAYLGEAVREDPVELRIPLGYHSQTEVPQVAMADRQLDSFFAGEVRSPFRSRKYQQYLSTSKVEAREQLWKVLHELQAEAKWKIDLGDISGGQRTSYDDAFNSYSAKMMNSRICLAPRGTIAETYRAYEGLRAGCLVLTNPLPKDEFLYPDAPLLIVDDWRDLPLLLEQFARNIELLEEFRARSLAWWHDHLRPEVVAVSIARELNRAGETLLSSVR
;
A
#
# COMPACT_ATOMS: atom_id res chain seq x y z
N MET A 1 -3.95 -18.67 -20.63
CA MET A 1 -2.48 -18.54 -20.81
C MET A 1 -1.92 -18.22 -19.44
N ASP A 2 -1.25 -19.23 -18.86
CA ASP A 2 -0.65 -19.10 -17.52
C ASP A 2 0.57 -18.18 -17.58
N HIS A 3 0.40 -16.94 -17.21
CA HIS A 3 1.53 -16.07 -16.89
C HIS A 3 1.97 -16.37 -15.47
N THR A 4 2.70 -17.48 -15.31
CA THR A 4 3.51 -17.73 -14.15
C THR A 4 4.56 -16.63 -14.05
N TYR A 5 4.37 -15.71 -13.11
CA TYR A 5 5.46 -14.92 -12.55
C TYR A 5 6.38 -15.89 -11.83
N SER A 6 7.28 -16.51 -12.58
CA SER A 6 8.37 -17.31 -12.02
C SER A 6 9.27 -16.31 -11.28
N GLY A 7 9.46 -16.54 -9.99
CA GLY A 7 10.16 -15.68 -9.06
C GLY A 7 11.66 -15.58 -9.29
N THR A 8 12.05 -14.98 -10.37
CA THR A 8 13.30 -14.27 -10.51
C THR A 8 12.97 -12.79 -10.34
N PRO A 9 13.77 -11.98 -9.64
CA PRO A 9 13.63 -10.53 -9.65
C PRO A 9 14.00 -10.02 -11.03
N GLY A 10 13.10 -10.24 -11.97
CA GLY A 10 13.26 -9.88 -13.37
C GLY A 10 12.78 -8.47 -13.59
N LEU A 11 13.66 -7.67 -14.09
CA LEU A 11 13.36 -6.44 -14.76
C LEU A 11 12.42 -6.75 -15.93
N THR A 12 11.29 -6.09 -15.97
CA THR A 12 10.38 -6.16 -17.11
C THR A 12 10.27 -4.77 -17.68
N GLU A 13 10.86 -4.57 -18.86
CA GLU A 13 10.53 -3.40 -19.66
C GLU A 13 9.06 -3.54 -20.05
N VAL A 14 8.26 -2.54 -19.73
CA VAL A 14 6.84 -2.55 -20.04
C VAL A 14 6.61 -1.63 -21.21
N ALA A 15 5.84 -2.10 -22.18
CA ALA A 15 5.37 -1.26 -23.27
C ALA A 15 4.70 0.02 -22.71
N PRO A 16 4.74 1.15 -23.44
CA PRO A 16 3.99 2.33 -23.04
C PRO A 16 2.49 2.04 -22.97
N PRO A 17 1.72 2.86 -22.23
CA PRO A 17 0.27 2.69 -22.13
C PRO A 17 -0.42 2.64 -23.51
N PRO A 18 -1.61 2.02 -23.61
CA PRO A 18 -2.46 1.56 -22.50
C PRO A 18 -2.01 0.23 -21.91
N TRP A 19 -1.91 0.18 -20.58
CA TRP A 19 -1.57 -1.04 -19.84
C TRP A 19 -2.83 -1.87 -19.54
N ASN A 20 -3.52 -2.29 -20.51
CA ASN A 20 -4.74 -3.10 -20.44
C ASN A 20 -4.63 -4.24 -19.41
N ASP A 21 -5.60 -5.14 -19.36
CA ASP A 21 -5.77 -6.27 -18.43
C ASP A 21 -4.58 -7.25 -18.32
N SER A 22 -3.43 -6.96 -18.94
CA SER A 22 -2.21 -7.75 -18.89
C SER A 22 -1.41 -7.62 -17.58
N LEU A 23 -1.68 -6.58 -16.76
CA LEU A 23 -0.97 -6.38 -15.50
C LEU A 23 -1.71 -7.04 -14.33
N PRO A 24 -0.95 -7.51 -13.31
CA PRO A 24 -1.57 -8.00 -12.09
C PRO A 24 -2.46 -6.95 -11.45
N ARG A 25 -3.65 -7.35 -10.99
CA ARG A 25 -4.67 -6.44 -10.42
C ARG A 25 -4.18 -5.64 -9.22
N GLU A 26 -3.22 -6.17 -8.47
CA GLU A 26 -2.57 -5.48 -7.36
C GLU A 26 -1.84 -4.20 -7.77
N PHE A 27 -1.64 -3.99 -9.06
CA PHE A 27 -1.01 -2.79 -9.59
C PHE A 27 -2.00 -1.85 -10.27
N ARG A 28 -3.29 -2.17 -10.23
CA ARG A 28 -4.29 -1.44 -11.01
C ARG A 28 -4.29 0.04 -10.70
N TYR A 29 -4.43 0.41 -9.43
CA TYR A 29 -4.48 1.82 -9.05
C TYR A 29 -3.24 2.63 -9.48
N PRO A 30 -1.99 2.20 -9.22
CA PRO A 30 -0.81 2.92 -9.71
C PRO A 30 -0.79 3.09 -11.22
N PHE A 31 -1.27 2.12 -11.97
CA PHE A 31 -1.29 2.19 -13.43
C PHE A 31 -2.43 3.08 -13.96
N ASP A 32 -3.60 3.09 -13.34
CA ASP A 32 -4.66 4.05 -13.65
C ASP A 32 -4.17 5.50 -13.49
N VAL A 33 -3.46 5.77 -12.38
CA VAL A 33 -2.83 7.08 -12.15
C VAL A 33 -1.81 7.42 -13.25
N LEU A 34 -0.96 6.46 -13.61
CA LEU A 34 0.09 6.68 -14.59
C LEU A 34 -0.46 6.86 -16.00
N GLU A 35 -1.47 6.12 -16.42
CA GLU A 35 -2.13 6.30 -17.72
C GLU A 35 -2.65 7.73 -17.90
N ILE A 36 -3.33 8.25 -16.86
CA ILE A 36 -3.84 9.62 -16.87
C ILE A 36 -2.67 10.63 -16.86
N ALA A 37 -1.67 10.41 -16.00
CA ALA A 37 -0.53 11.31 -15.87
C ALA A 37 0.26 11.42 -17.20
N LEU A 38 0.48 10.31 -17.88
CA LEU A 38 1.28 10.25 -19.10
C LEU A 38 0.63 10.95 -20.29
N ALA A 39 -0.69 11.07 -20.32
CA ALA A 39 -1.37 11.89 -21.32
C ALA A 39 -0.99 13.38 -21.23
N GLU A 40 -0.54 13.83 -20.07
CA GLU A 40 -0.14 15.21 -19.78
C GLU A 40 1.38 15.43 -19.78
N VAL A 41 2.19 14.38 -20.01
CA VAL A 41 3.66 14.50 -20.08
C VAL A 41 4.10 14.97 -21.47
N LYS A 42 4.84 16.09 -21.51
CA LYS A 42 5.23 16.79 -22.74
C LYS A 42 6.73 16.68 -23.09
N THR A 43 7.52 16.07 -22.24
CA THR A 43 8.99 16.12 -22.31
C THR A 43 9.63 14.89 -22.96
N GLY A 44 9.19 14.53 -24.17
CA GLY A 44 9.76 13.48 -25.02
C GLY A 44 9.28 12.06 -24.69
N PRO A 45 9.69 11.07 -25.47
CA PRO A 45 9.31 9.67 -25.26
C PRO A 45 9.93 9.13 -23.97
N LEU A 46 9.17 8.29 -23.27
CA LEU A 46 9.59 7.66 -22.03
C LEU A 46 9.62 6.13 -22.20
N ARG A 47 10.60 5.50 -21.57
CA ARG A 47 10.67 4.05 -21.37
C ARG A 47 10.35 3.72 -19.92
N PHE A 48 9.55 2.69 -19.71
CA PHE A 48 9.11 2.29 -18.38
C PHE A 48 9.72 0.96 -17.96
N VAL A 49 10.19 0.90 -16.71
CA VAL A 49 10.70 -0.32 -16.09
C VAL A 49 9.92 -0.58 -14.80
N VAL A 50 9.18 -1.68 -14.75
CA VAL A 50 8.50 -2.13 -13.53
C VAL A 50 9.40 -3.15 -12.82
N THR A 51 9.73 -2.88 -11.57
CA THR A 51 10.66 -3.73 -10.81
C THR A 51 10.37 -3.73 -9.30
N LYS A 52 10.91 -4.73 -8.60
CA LYS A 52 11.03 -4.78 -7.14
C LYS A 52 12.48 -4.54 -6.68
N GLU A 53 13.40 -4.38 -7.64
CA GLU A 53 14.82 -4.22 -7.37
C GLU A 53 15.22 -2.76 -7.16
N ALA A 54 15.90 -2.46 -6.05
CA ALA A 54 16.38 -1.13 -5.73
C ALA A 54 17.87 -0.90 -6.08
N TYR A 55 18.61 -1.94 -6.47
CA TYR A 55 20.06 -1.85 -6.67
C TYR A 55 20.50 -1.81 -8.13
N LYS A 56 19.86 -2.56 -9.01
CA LYS A 56 20.30 -2.72 -10.39
C LYS A 56 19.12 -2.76 -11.36
N LEU A 57 19.31 -2.19 -12.57
CA LEU A 57 18.42 -2.28 -13.71
C LEU A 57 19.21 -2.80 -14.92
N ASP A 58 18.51 -3.21 -15.96
CA ASP A 58 19.14 -3.56 -17.24
C ASP A 58 19.32 -2.34 -18.16
N ILE A 59 18.51 -1.28 -17.95
CA ILE A 59 18.56 -0.05 -18.71
C ILE A 59 18.60 1.17 -17.80
N TYR A 60 19.34 2.20 -18.24
CA TYR A 60 19.44 3.50 -17.59
C TYR A 60 19.28 4.60 -18.64
N GLY A 61 19.03 5.82 -18.22
CA GLY A 61 19.02 6.96 -19.10
C GLY A 61 18.01 8.05 -18.70
N PRO A 62 18.12 9.22 -19.37
CA PRO A 62 17.27 10.39 -19.09
C PRO A 62 15.80 10.21 -19.54
N ASP A 63 15.52 9.19 -20.30
CA ASP A 63 14.18 8.79 -20.78
C ASP A 63 13.57 7.64 -19.96
N VAL A 64 14.31 7.05 -19.01
CA VAL A 64 13.85 5.90 -18.23
C VAL A 64 13.10 6.34 -16.99
N VAL A 65 11.86 5.89 -16.83
CA VAL A 65 11.04 6.01 -15.61
C VAL A 65 10.88 4.64 -14.99
N VAL A 66 11.30 4.52 -13.74
CA VAL A 66 11.22 3.25 -12.99
C VAL A 66 9.99 3.26 -12.10
N ILE A 67 9.18 2.21 -12.18
CA ILE A 67 8.06 1.95 -11.30
C ILE A 67 8.50 0.88 -10.30
N LEU A 68 8.92 1.32 -9.11
CA LEU A 68 9.42 0.45 -8.04
C LEU A 68 8.26 -0.02 -7.17
N MET A 69 7.85 -1.27 -7.38
CA MET A 69 6.68 -1.87 -6.75
C MET A 69 7.06 -2.77 -5.57
N GLN A 70 6.25 -2.77 -4.52
CA GLN A 70 6.36 -3.72 -3.38
C GLN A 70 7.75 -3.75 -2.71
N GLU A 71 8.46 -2.62 -2.71
CA GLU A 71 9.69 -2.51 -1.93
C GLU A 71 9.33 -2.24 -0.45
N GLU A 72 9.26 -3.30 0.36
CA GLU A 72 8.75 -3.30 1.74
C GLU A 72 9.84 -3.08 2.80
N ARG A 73 11.08 -2.76 2.42
CA ARG A 73 12.23 -2.67 3.35
C ARG A 73 12.93 -1.32 3.36
N CYS A 74 12.26 -0.28 2.94
CA CYS A 74 12.76 1.09 2.93
C CYS A 74 14.12 1.27 2.21
N LYS A 75 14.41 0.42 1.20
CA LYS A 75 15.60 0.61 0.37
C LYS A 75 15.44 1.84 -0.49
N VAL A 76 16.50 2.59 -0.62
CA VAL A 76 16.59 3.72 -1.55
C VAL A 76 17.09 3.20 -2.90
N PRO A 77 16.46 3.57 -4.03
CA PRO A 77 16.91 3.16 -5.35
C PRO A 77 18.31 3.68 -5.64
N VAL A 78 19.29 2.80 -5.71
CA VAL A 78 20.72 3.17 -5.93
C VAL A 78 20.91 3.85 -7.28
N TYR A 79 20.09 3.48 -8.26
CA TYR A 79 20.08 4.00 -9.62
C TYR A 79 19.29 5.32 -9.78
N GLY A 80 18.77 5.91 -8.71
CA GLY A 80 17.87 7.07 -8.79
C GLY A 80 18.45 8.27 -9.55
N ARG A 81 19.77 8.44 -9.54
CA ARG A 81 20.48 9.50 -10.29
C ARG A 81 20.77 9.14 -11.76
N HIS A 82 20.56 7.88 -12.15
CA HIS A 82 20.87 7.34 -13.47
C HIS A 82 19.62 7.14 -14.34
N VAL A 83 18.46 7.56 -13.84
CA VAL A 83 17.17 7.49 -14.52
C VAL A 83 16.44 8.84 -14.41
N ARG A 84 15.41 9.05 -15.24
CA ARG A 84 14.61 10.26 -15.19
C ARG A 84 13.88 10.45 -13.87
N ALA A 85 13.19 9.40 -13.42
CA ALA A 85 12.47 9.39 -12.17
C ALA A 85 12.24 7.97 -11.67
N VAL A 86 12.04 7.82 -10.37
CA VAL A 86 11.58 6.59 -9.73
C VAL A 86 10.23 6.85 -9.09
N ILE A 87 9.22 6.08 -9.48
CA ILE A 87 7.88 6.13 -8.93
C ILE A 87 7.71 4.95 -7.98
N ARG A 88 7.30 5.21 -6.74
CA ARG A 88 7.13 4.18 -5.69
C ARG A 88 5.69 4.13 -5.22
N ASN A 89 5.22 2.92 -4.93
CA ASN A 89 3.89 2.71 -4.37
C ASN A 89 3.89 2.38 -2.87
N LEU A 90 5.04 2.36 -2.22
CA LEU A 90 5.18 2.07 -0.79
C LEU A 90 6.04 3.11 -0.10
N MET A 91 5.83 3.22 1.22
CA MET A 91 6.61 4.06 2.09
C MET A 91 8.10 3.69 2.07
N SER A 92 8.96 4.69 2.04
CA SER A 92 10.42 4.53 1.93
C SER A 92 11.20 4.88 3.19
N VAL A 93 10.51 5.19 4.29
CA VAL A 93 11.13 5.59 5.56
C VAL A 93 10.90 4.52 6.64
N PRO A 94 11.94 4.14 7.39
CA PRO A 94 11.78 3.27 8.54
C PRO A 94 10.82 3.86 9.56
N TYR A 95 9.91 3.04 10.08
CA TYR A 95 8.90 3.46 11.03
C TYR A 95 8.71 2.45 12.15
N ILE A 96 8.87 2.89 13.40
CA ILE A 96 8.82 1.99 14.55
C ILE A 96 7.40 1.54 14.90
N GLY A 97 6.39 2.38 14.69
CA GLY A 97 4.97 2.00 14.78
C GLY A 97 4.42 1.78 16.20
N TRP A 98 5.15 2.18 17.26
CA TRP A 98 4.68 2.08 18.63
C TRP A 98 5.24 3.20 19.52
N ARG A 99 4.65 3.39 20.71
CA ARG A 99 5.08 4.41 21.69
C ARG A 99 5.69 3.73 22.92
N PRO A 100 6.85 4.19 23.43
CA PRO A 100 7.65 3.48 24.44
C PRO A 100 7.13 3.59 25.88
N HIS A 101 5.86 3.81 26.12
CA HIS A 101 5.29 4.06 27.45
C HIS A 101 4.57 2.85 28.09
N ARG A 102 4.59 1.69 27.43
CA ARG A 102 3.98 0.44 27.91
C ARG A 102 5.01 -0.68 27.98
N PRO A 103 4.79 -1.73 28.79
CA PRO A 103 5.59 -2.93 28.69
C PRO A 103 5.56 -3.46 27.25
N LEU A 104 6.71 -3.83 26.72
CA LEU A 104 6.84 -4.33 25.36
C LEU A 104 5.99 -5.59 25.16
N THR A 105 5.05 -5.51 24.26
CA THR A 105 4.32 -6.67 23.74
C THR A 105 5.17 -7.41 22.72
N LYS A 106 4.76 -8.64 22.36
CA LYS A 106 5.43 -9.41 21.29
C LYS A 106 5.40 -8.66 19.97
N LEU A 107 4.29 -8.00 19.63
CA LEU A 107 4.18 -7.18 18.41
C LEU A 107 5.19 -6.03 18.42
N GLU A 108 5.31 -5.30 19.54
CA GLU A 108 6.22 -4.16 19.66
C GLU A 108 7.69 -4.59 19.59
N ALA A 109 8.03 -5.75 20.17
CA ALA A 109 9.38 -6.31 20.02
C ALA A 109 9.71 -6.65 18.56
N VAL A 110 8.78 -7.24 17.83
CA VAL A 110 8.93 -7.52 16.39
C VAL A 110 9.04 -6.23 15.59
N LEU A 111 8.20 -5.23 15.87
CA LEU A 111 8.25 -3.91 15.23
C LEU A 111 9.60 -3.22 15.44
N THR A 112 10.14 -3.29 16.64
CA THR A 112 11.46 -2.72 16.95
C THR A 112 12.55 -3.40 16.14
N PHE A 113 12.52 -4.72 16.05
CA PHE A 113 13.49 -5.46 15.22
C PHE A 113 13.36 -5.10 13.73
N GLU A 114 12.14 -5.05 13.20
CA GLU A 114 11.89 -4.67 11.81
C GLU A 114 12.35 -3.23 11.53
N PHE A 115 12.10 -2.30 12.44
CA PHE A 115 12.58 -0.92 12.36
C PHE A 115 14.11 -0.84 12.27
N LEU A 116 14.83 -1.54 13.14
CA LEU A 116 16.30 -1.56 13.11
C LEU A 116 16.84 -2.16 11.80
N ARG A 117 16.21 -3.24 11.32
CA ARG A 117 16.53 -3.85 10.03
C ARG A 117 16.31 -2.85 8.88
N ASP A 118 15.20 -2.11 8.89
CA ASP A 118 14.84 -1.18 7.84
C ASP A 118 15.73 0.08 7.88
N CYS A 119 16.12 0.54 9.08
CA CYS A 119 17.16 1.57 9.25
C CYS A 119 18.48 1.14 8.62
N TYR A 120 18.95 -0.09 8.91
CA TYR A 120 20.16 -0.63 8.31
C TYR A 120 20.07 -0.73 6.80
N THR A 121 18.96 -1.25 6.28
CA THR A 121 18.74 -1.41 4.83
C THR A 121 18.68 -0.05 4.10
N SER A 122 18.01 0.91 4.70
CA SER A 122 17.93 2.29 4.20
C SER A 122 19.31 2.95 4.19
N ALA A 123 20.04 2.90 5.30
CA ALA A 123 21.38 3.46 5.40
C ALA A 123 22.35 2.84 4.38
N ARG A 124 22.32 1.51 4.24
CA ARG A 124 23.15 0.79 3.27
C ARG A 124 22.83 1.21 1.82
N SER A 125 21.54 1.30 1.45
CA SER A 125 21.17 1.70 0.10
C SER A 125 21.50 3.15 -0.19
N ARG A 126 21.36 4.07 0.80
CA ARG A 126 21.82 5.47 0.68
C ARG A 126 23.33 5.56 0.49
N PHE A 127 24.09 4.73 1.18
CA PHE A 127 25.55 4.68 0.98
C PHE A 127 25.90 4.31 -0.46
N TYR A 128 25.23 3.30 -1.04
CA TYR A 128 25.44 2.94 -2.46
C TYR A 128 24.89 3.98 -3.43
N GLN A 129 23.85 4.71 -3.09
CA GLN A 129 23.36 5.83 -3.93
C GLN A 129 24.36 6.98 -3.95
N ALA A 130 25.02 7.28 -2.81
CA ALA A 130 26.07 8.29 -2.71
C ALA A 130 27.40 7.84 -3.35
N ASN A 131 27.69 6.52 -3.33
CA ASN A 131 28.90 5.90 -3.88
C ASN A 131 28.48 4.84 -4.91
N PRO A 132 28.01 5.25 -6.10
CA PRO A 132 27.40 4.34 -7.04
C PRO A 132 28.40 3.33 -7.58
N PRO A 133 28.01 2.05 -7.70
CA PRO A 133 28.81 1.03 -8.36
C PRO A 133 29.11 1.39 -9.81
N ALA A 134 30.29 1.02 -10.28
CA ALA A 134 30.77 1.36 -11.64
C ALA A 134 29.85 0.89 -12.77
N TYR A 135 29.06 -0.16 -12.55
CA TYR A 135 28.14 -0.66 -13.59
C TYR A 135 26.97 0.28 -13.89
N LEU A 136 26.72 1.31 -13.05
CA LEU A 136 25.66 2.29 -13.31
C LEU A 136 26.06 3.34 -14.34
N GLY A 137 27.36 3.49 -14.64
CA GLY A 137 27.84 4.50 -15.57
C GLY A 137 27.71 5.92 -15.02
N GLU A 138 27.64 6.90 -15.92
CA GLU A 138 27.49 8.31 -15.54
C GLU A 138 26.07 8.60 -15.06
N ALA A 139 25.97 9.48 -14.04
CA ALA A 139 24.68 9.96 -13.58
C ALA A 139 24.07 10.94 -14.59
N VAL A 140 22.78 10.81 -14.85
CA VAL A 140 22.05 11.70 -15.75
C VAL A 140 21.55 12.96 -15.03
N ARG A 141 21.66 13.00 -13.69
CA ARG A 141 21.25 14.12 -12.83
C ARG A 141 22.01 14.15 -11.50
N GLU A 142 22.06 15.32 -10.88
CA GLU A 142 22.68 15.48 -9.57
C GLU A 142 21.87 14.83 -8.44
N ASP A 143 20.56 15.12 -8.40
CA ASP A 143 19.67 14.60 -7.37
C ASP A 143 18.65 13.62 -7.96
N PRO A 144 18.35 12.50 -7.27
CA PRO A 144 17.32 11.59 -7.69
C PRO A 144 15.92 12.24 -7.62
N VAL A 145 15.06 11.95 -8.60
CA VAL A 145 13.64 12.29 -8.51
C VAL A 145 12.85 11.06 -8.09
N GLU A 146 12.35 11.09 -6.86
CA GLU A 146 11.48 10.05 -6.34
C GLU A 146 10.06 10.59 -6.19
N LEU A 147 9.12 9.94 -6.85
CA LEU A 147 7.70 10.24 -6.81
C LEU A 147 6.96 9.14 -6.08
N ARG A 148 5.82 9.46 -5.48
CA ARG A 148 5.02 8.48 -4.75
C ARG A 148 3.61 8.42 -5.31
N ILE A 149 3.13 7.19 -5.50
CA ILE A 149 1.74 6.89 -5.75
C ILE A 149 1.26 6.08 -4.55
N PRO A 150 0.19 6.48 -3.85
CA PRO A 150 -0.40 5.69 -2.77
C PRO A 150 -0.78 4.29 -3.23
N LEU A 151 -0.95 3.35 -2.29
CA LEU A 151 -1.41 2.00 -2.62
C LEU A 151 -2.78 2.01 -3.32
N GLY A 152 -3.68 2.90 -2.90
CA GLY A 152 -5.00 3.02 -3.47
C GLY A 152 -5.84 1.76 -3.29
N TYR A 153 -6.42 1.24 -4.35
CA TYR A 153 -7.28 0.05 -4.33
C TYR A 153 -6.66 -1.12 -5.13
N HIS A 154 -7.04 -2.30 -4.70
CA HIS A 154 -6.70 -3.55 -5.37
C HIS A 154 -7.69 -3.90 -6.49
N SER A 155 -8.98 -3.61 -6.25
CA SER A 155 -10.07 -3.90 -7.16
C SER A 155 -10.71 -2.60 -7.67
N GLN A 156 -11.02 -2.57 -8.96
CA GLN A 156 -11.76 -1.48 -9.59
C GLN A 156 -13.28 -1.65 -9.51
N THR A 157 -13.77 -2.74 -8.94
CA THR A 157 -15.21 -2.98 -8.90
C THR A 157 -15.90 -1.80 -8.22
N GLU A 158 -16.65 -1.05 -8.99
CA GLU A 158 -17.55 -0.04 -8.47
C GLU A 158 -18.79 -0.73 -7.89
N VAL A 159 -19.02 -0.46 -6.61
CA VAL A 159 -20.19 -0.94 -5.92
C VAL A 159 -20.99 0.29 -5.50
N PRO A 160 -22.34 0.29 -5.68
CA PRO A 160 -23.17 1.40 -5.24
C PRO A 160 -22.91 1.75 -3.78
N GLN A 161 -22.83 3.05 -3.49
CA GLN A 161 -22.65 3.55 -2.13
C GLN A 161 -23.88 3.26 -1.29
N VAL A 162 -23.66 2.71 -0.08
CA VAL A 162 -24.70 2.36 0.88
C VAL A 162 -24.63 3.30 2.08
N ALA A 163 -25.76 3.87 2.51
CA ALA A 163 -25.82 4.67 3.71
C ALA A 163 -25.53 3.83 4.95
N MET A 164 -24.97 4.42 6.00
CA MET A 164 -24.57 3.66 7.21
C MET A 164 -25.72 2.93 7.89
N ALA A 165 -26.93 3.51 7.85
CA ALA A 165 -28.13 2.89 8.40
C ALA A 165 -28.50 1.56 7.69
N ASP A 166 -28.24 1.48 6.38
CA ASP A 166 -28.63 0.34 5.54
C ASP A 166 -27.55 -0.75 5.50
N ARG A 167 -26.34 -0.48 6.00
CA ARG A 167 -25.26 -1.45 6.04
C ARG A 167 -25.55 -2.58 7.02
N GLN A 168 -25.41 -3.82 6.54
CA GLN A 168 -25.77 -5.01 7.29
C GLN A 168 -24.69 -5.53 8.23
N LEU A 169 -23.41 -5.14 7.98
CA LEU A 169 -22.27 -5.59 8.76
C LEU A 169 -21.79 -4.47 9.67
N ASP A 170 -21.56 -4.81 10.95
CA ASP A 170 -20.95 -3.89 11.90
C ASP A 170 -19.46 -3.74 11.59
N SER A 171 -18.79 -4.84 11.25
CA SER A 171 -17.39 -4.77 10.79
C SER A 171 -17.05 -5.88 9.81
N PHE A 172 -15.99 -5.63 9.02
CA PHE A 172 -15.45 -6.56 8.04
C PHE A 172 -13.92 -6.63 8.11
N PHE A 173 -13.42 -7.85 8.10
CA PHE A 173 -12.02 -8.13 7.90
C PHE A 173 -11.85 -9.26 6.88
N ALA A 174 -11.08 -9.04 5.84
CA ALA A 174 -10.64 -10.10 4.95
C ALA A 174 -9.13 -9.99 4.72
N GLY A 175 -8.44 -11.09 4.85
CA GLY A 175 -6.99 -11.11 4.62
C GLY A 175 -6.33 -12.36 5.15
N GLU A 176 -5.17 -12.66 4.61
CA GLU A 176 -4.33 -13.76 5.06
C GLU A 176 -3.82 -13.47 6.48
N VAL A 177 -4.17 -14.32 7.43
CA VAL A 177 -3.67 -14.25 8.82
C VAL A 177 -2.34 -14.99 8.94
N ARG A 178 -2.24 -16.17 8.32
CA ARG A 178 -1.02 -16.98 8.29
C ARG A 178 -0.63 -17.28 6.86
N SER A 179 0.64 -17.03 6.52
CA SER A 179 1.14 -17.40 5.20
C SER A 179 1.28 -18.92 5.07
N PRO A 180 0.65 -19.55 4.05
CA PRO A 180 0.81 -20.99 3.80
C PRO A 180 2.25 -21.38 3.43
N PHE A 181 3.08 -20.40 3.04
CA PHE A 181 4.50 -20.62 2.69
C PHE A 181 5.44 -20.74 3.90
N ARG A 182 4.94 -20.74 5.13
CA ARG A 182 5.73 -20.92 6.35
C ARG A 182 6.15 -22.37 6.62
N SER A 183 6.56 -23.11 5.60
CA SER A 183 7.04 -24.50 5.76
C SER A 183 8.49 -24.62 6.23
N ARG A 184 9.26 -23.54 6.28
CA ARG A 184 10.65 -23.56 6.76
C ARG A 184 10.69 -23.52 8.28
N LYS A 185 11.28 -24.56 8.91
CA LYS A 185 11.37 -24.76 10.37
C LYS A 185 11.79 -23.52 11.16
N TYR A 186 12.63 -22.65 10.60
CA TYR A 186 13.08 -21.41 11.25
C TYR A 186 12.06 -20.26 11.24
N GLN A 187 11.14 -20.23 10.28
CA GLN A 187 10.12 -19.17 10.19
C GLN A 187 8.97 -19.35 11.17
N GLN A 188 8.87 -20.53 11.82
CA GLN A 188 7.88 -20.77 12.87
C GLN A 188 8.19 -19.97 14.13
N TYR A 189 9.46 -19.65 14.38
CA TYR A 189 9.91 -18.90 15.56
C TYR A 189 10.03 -17.39 15.34
N LEU A 190 10.21 -16.94 14.10
CA LEU A 190 10.29 -15.53 13.74
C LEU A 190 8.97 -15.07 13.15
N SER A 191 8.10 -14.57 14.00
CA SER A 191 6.88 -13.90 13.57
C SER A 191 7.21 -12.56 12.90
N THR A 192 6.33 -12.08 12.02
CA THR A 192 6.41 -10.72 11.45
C THR A 192 5.34 -9.85 12.10
N SER A 193 5.54 -8.54 12.08
CA SER A 193 4.56 -7.60 12.61
C SER A 193 3.18 -7.74 11.93
N LYS A 194 3.15 -8.06 10.63
CA LYS A 194 1.93 -8.43 9.90
C LYS A 194 1.18 -9.58 10.56
N VAL A 195 1.90 -10.65 10.89
CA VAL A 195 1.29 -11.85 11.46
C VAL A 195 0.83 -11.59 12.88
N GLU A 196 1.66 -10.95 13.71
CA GLU A 196 1.30 -10.68 15.11
C GLU A 196 0.05 -9.79 15.21
N ALA A 197 -0.01 -8.69 14.43
CA ALA A 197 -1.16 -7.81 14.44
C ALA A 197 -2.45 -8.51 13.97
N ARG A 198 -2.34 -9.32 12.91
CA ARG A 198 -3.50 -10.03 12.36
C ARG A 198 -3.95 -11.20 13.23
N GLU A 199 -3.04 -11.94 13.87
CA GLU A 199 -3.38 -12.98 14.82
C GLU A 199 -4.04 -12.41 16.09
N GLN A 200 -3.58 -11.24 16.56
CA GLN A 200 -4.21 -10.55 17.66
C GLN A 200 -5.65 -10.15 17.31
N LEU A 201 -5.83 -9.47 16.17
CA LEU A 201 -7.16 -9.11 15.69
C LEU A 201 -8.04 -10.34 15.48
N TRP A 202 -7.52 -11.40 14.86
CA TRP A 202 -8.26 -12.62 14.56
C TRP A 202 -8.82 -13.30 15.82
N LYS A 203 -8.04 -13.36 16.89
CA LYS A 203 -8.49 -13.91 18.19
C LYS A 203 -9.68 -13.11 18.74
N VAL A 204 -9.54 -11.78 18.78
CA VAL A 204 -10.62 -10.90 19.26
C VAL A 204 -11.88 -11.05 18.42
N LEU A 205 -11.74 -11.14 17.10
CA LEU A 205 -12.89 -11.30 16.21
C LEU A 205 -13.63 -12.61 16.40
N HIS A 206 -12.92 -13.72 16.67
CA HIS A 206 -13.56 -15.00 17.00
C HIS A 206 -14.31 -14.96 18.35
N GLU A 207 -13.75 -14.30 19.35
CA GLU A 207 -14.40 -14.10 20.63
C GLU A 207 -15.70 -13.29 20.47
N LEU A 208 -15.65 -12.18 19.73
CA LEU A 208 -16.81 -11.34 19.43
C LEU A 208 -17.88 -12.05 18.60
N GLN A 209 -17.49 -12.91 17.64
CA GLN A 209 -18.45 -13.72 16.88
C GLN A 209 -19.16 -14.74 17.78
N ALA A 210 -18.45 -15.34 18.73
CA ALA A 210 -19.04 -16.29 19.68
C ALA A 210 -20.10 -15.65 20.59
N GLU A 211 -19.97 -14.36 20.88
CA GLU A 211 -20.97 -13.59 21.65
C GLU A 211 -22.25 -13.30 20.86
N ALA A 212 -22.24 -13.47 19.54
CA ALA A 212 -23.37 -13.22 18.61
C ALA A 212 -23.99 -11.80 18.72
N LYS A 213 -23.31 -10.88 19.37
CA LYS A 213 -23.76 -9.49 19.57
C LYS A 213 -23.52 -8.62 18.33
N TRP A 214 -22.47 -8.94 17.55
CA TRP A 214 -21.97 -8.17 16.44
C TRP A 214 -22.07 -8.94 15.12
N LYS A 215 -22.46 -8.25 14.06
CA LYS A 215 -22.48 -8.80 12.70
C LYS A 215 -21.10 -8.59 12.06
N ILE A 216 -20.20 -9.52 12.30
CA ILE A 216 -18.82 -9.48 11.81
C ILE A 216 -18.66 -10.50 10.70
N ASP A 217 -18.20 -10.05 9.52
CA ASP A 217 -17.80 -10.95 8.43
C ASP A 217 -16.29 -11.12 8.43
N LEU A 218 -15.85 -12.38 8.48
CA LEU A 218 -14.45 -12.79 8.41
C LEU A 218 -14.22 -13.50 7.07
N GLY A 219 -13.66 -12.77 6.11
CA GLY A 219 -13.19 -13.34 4.87
C GLY A 219 -11.81 -13.95 5.04
N ASP A 220 -11.72 -15.28 5.15
CA ASP A 220 -10.43 -15.95 5.07
C ASP A 220 -10.03 -16.14 3.60
N ILE A 221 -8.98 -15.42 3.19
CA ILE A 221 -8.41 -15.54 1.84
C ILE A 221 -7.38 -16.69 1.78
N SER A 222 -7.00 -17.29 2.92
CA SER A 222 -5.99 -18.34 3.00
C SER A 222 -6.50 -19.75 2.66
N GLY A 223 -7.79 -19.94 2.61
CA GLY A 223 -8.45 -21.24 2.38
C GLY A 223 -8.73 -21.56 0.93
N GLY A 224 -7.82 -22.11 0.24
CA GLY A 224 -7.73 -23.02 -0.90
C GLY A 224 -8.88 -23.27 -1.90
N GLN A 225 -10.08 -22.81 -1.71
CA GLN A 225 -11.13 -22.83 -2.74
C GLN A 225 -11.16 -21.49 -3.46
N ARG A 226 -10.36 -21.37 -4.51
CA ARG A 226 -10.43 -20.27 -5.46
C ARG A 226 -11.72 -20.44 -6.29
N THR A 227 -12.80 -19.83 -5.84
CA THR A 227 -13.76 -19.21 -6.74
C THR A 227 -12.96 -18.33 -7.72
N SER A 228 -13.48 -18.07 -8.92
CA SER A 228 -12.74 -17.24 -9.86
C SER A 228 -12.22 -15.99 -9.13
N TYR A 229 -11.06 -15.51 -9.51
CA TYR A 229 -10.42 -14.35 -8.85
C TYR A 229 -11.39 -13.14 -8.85
N ASP A 230 -12.21 -13.01 -9.89
CA ASP A 230 -13.22 -11.97 -10.05
C ASP A 230 -14.37 -12.07 -9.05
N ASP A 231 -14.89 -13.26 -8.81
CA ASP A 231 -15.99 -13.47 -7.87
C ASP A 231 -15.54 -13.17 -6.43
N ALA A 232 -14.28 -13.50 -6.10
CA ALA A 232 -13.71 -13.20 -4.79
C ALA A 232 -13.56 -11.68 -4.56
N PHE A 233 -13.12 -10.91 -5.59
CA PHE A 233 -12.99 -9.46 -5.49
C PHE A 233 -14.33 -8.74 -5.50
N ASN A 234 -15.28 -9.19 -6.31
CA ASN A 234 -16.64 -8.63 -6.31
C ASN A 234 -17.29 -8.84 -4.95
N SER A 235 -17.18 -10.05 -4.39
CA SER A 235 -17.64 -10.36 -3.04
C SER A 235 -16.94 -9.50 -1.97
N TYR A 236 -15.62 -9.32 -2.05
CA TYR A 236 -14.86 -8.48 -1.14
C TYR A 236 -15.32 -7.03 -1.17
N SER A 237 -15.43 -6.44 -2.37
CA SER A 237 -15.86 -5.05 -2.54
C SER A 237 -17.29 -4.83 -2.05
N ALA A 238 -18.21 -5.76 -2.33
CA ALA A 238 -19.58 -5.72 -1.86
C ALA A 238 -19.67 -5.81 -0.32
N LYS A 239 -18.88 -6.67 0.32
CA LYS A 239 -18.81 -6.80 1.78
C LYS A 239 -18.21 -5.55 2.42
N MET A 240 -17.16 -4.98 1.84
CA MET A 240 -16.56 -3.73 2.30
C MET A 240 -17.62 -2.60 2.26
N MET A 241 -18.32 -2.45 1.14
CA MET A 241 -19.35 -1.42 0.97
C MET A 241 -20.53 -1.60 1.92
N ASN A 242 -20.83 -2.84 2.33
CA ASN A 242 -21.91 -3.18 3.26
C ASN A 242 -21.47 -3.19 4.74
N SER A 243 -20.24 -2.77 5.03
CA SER A 243 -19.69 -2.73 6.38
C SER A 243 -19.60 -1.31 6.91
N ARG A 244 -19.97 -1.10 8.17
CA ARG A 244 -19.86 0.19 8.87
C ARG A 244 -18.40 0.50 9.20
N ILE A 245 -17.69 -0.50 9.70
CA ILE A 245 -16.31 -0.40 10.16
C ILE A 245 -15.42 -1.33 9.33
N CYS A 246 -14.36 -0.77 8.75
CA CYS A 246 -13.31 -1.51 8.08
C CYS A 246 -12.15 -1.76 9.02
N LEU A 247 -11.77 -3.02 9.23
CA LEU A 247 -10.63 -3.40 10.04
C LEU A 247 -9.39 -3.56 9.14
N ALA A 248 -8.45 -2.65 9.25
CA ALA A 248 -7.25 -2.58 8.44
C ALA A 248 -5.96 -2.79 9.26
N PRO A 249 -5.76 -3.99 9.83
CA PRO A 249 -4.50 -4.29 10.52
C PRO A 249 -3.34 -4.17 9.54
N ARG A 250 -2.19 -3.75 10.07
CA ARG A 250 -0.98 -3.52 9.26
C ARG A 250 -0.62 -4.69 8.34
N GLY A 251 0.06 -4.33 7.24
CA GLY A 251 0.75 -5.28 6.37
C GLY A 251 2.17 -5.58 6.84
N THR A 252 3.03 -5.99 5.91
CA THR A 252 4.49 -6.09 6.11
C THR A 252 5.07 -4.73 6.48
N ILE A 253 4.55 -3.68 5.87
CA ILE A 253 4.72 -2.28 6.28
C ILE A 253 3.47 -1.79 7.01
N ALA A 254 3.51 -0.56 7.53
CA ALA A 254 2.36 0.02 8.23
C ALA A 254 1.12 0.19 7.32
N GLU A 255 1.34 0.52 6.05
CA GLU A 255 0.28 0.73 5.07
C GLU A 255 -0.38 -0.56 4.58
N THR A 256 -1.66 -0.48 4.27
CA THR A 256 -2.41 -1.58 3.63
C THR A 256 -3.41 -1.03 2.62
N TYR A 257 -3.63 -1.74 1.51
CA TYR A 257 -4.71 -1.46 0.55
C TYR A 257 -6.06 -1.30 1.25
N ARG A 258 -6.30 -2.12 2.27
CA ARG A 258 -7.58 -2.16 2.99
C ARG A 258 -7.94 -0.83 3.66
N ALA A 259 -6.95 -0.09 4.15
CA ALA A 259 -7.20 1.23 4.71
C ALA A 259 -7.73 2.19 3.63
N TYR A 260 -7.13 2.19 2.46
CA TYR A 260 -7.57 3.02 1.33
C TYR A 260 -8.92 2.57 0.76
N GLU A 261 -9.11 1.26 0.62
CA GLU A 261 -10.38 0.68 0.15
C GLU A 261 -11.52 0.96 1.12
N GLY A 262 -11.26 0.91 2.43
CA GLY A 262 -12.22 1.29 3.46
C GLY A 262 -12.63 2.76 3.37
N LEU A 263 -11.67 3.67 3.16
CA LEU A 263 -11.96 5.09 2.95
C LEU A 263 -12.78 5.31 1.67
N ARG A 264 -12.43 4.63 0.57
CA ARG A 264 -13.17 4.66 -0.69
C ARG A 264 -14.61 4.15 -0.54
N ALA A 265 -14.80 3.15 0.31
CA ALA A 265 -16.13 2.62 0.64
C ALA A 265 -16.90 3.49 1.65
N GLY A 266 -16.29 4.54 2.18
CA GLY A 266 -16.87 5.39 3.21
C GLY A 266 -17.02 4.68 4.56
N CYS A 267 -16.20 3.67 4.87
CA CYS A 267 -16.19 3.04 6.19
C CYS A 267 -15.51 3.92 7.23
N LEU A 268 -15.86 3.74 8.50
CA LEU A 268 -14.96 4.09 9.58
C LEU A 268 -13.79 3.09 9.56
N VAL A 269 -12.58 3.59 9.29
CA VAL A 269 -11.40 2.71 9.15
C VAL A 269 -10.63 2.68 10.47
N LEU A 270 -10.49 1.48 11.03
CA LEU A 270 -9.61 1.21 12.17
C LEU A 270 -8.30 0.60 11.66
N THR A 271 -7.16 1.19 12.03
CA THR A 271 -5.84 0.74 11.58
C THR A 271 -4.79 0.84 12.68
N ASN A 272 -3.72 0.06 12.57
CA ASN A 272 -2.55 0.22 13.43
C ASN A 272 -1.87 1.59 13.20
N PRO A 273 -1.01 2.06 14.12
CA PRO A 273 -0.28 3.30 13.96
C PRO A 273 0.42 3.41 12.60
N LEU A 274 0.22 4.54 11.95
CA LEU A 274 0.80 4.90 10.66
C LEU A 274 1.87 5.99 10.86
N PRO A 275 2.88 6.06 9.99
CA PRO A 275 3.81 7.17 9.98
C PRO A 275 3.06 8.47 9.68
N LYS A 276 3.54 9.57 10.25
CA LYS A 276 3.08 10.90 9.84
C LYS A 276 3.70 11.23 8.49
N ASP A 277 3.03 10.87 7.45
CA ASP A 277 3.41 11.19 6.08
C ASP A 277 2.30 12.05 5.48
N GLU A 278 2.55 13.34 5.38
CA GLU A 278 1.58 14.32 4.88
C GLU A 278 1.20 14.07 3.41
N PHE A 279 2.04 13.33 2.68
CA PHE A 279 1.76 12.98 1.29
C PHE A 279 0.77 11.81 1.17
N LEU A 280 0.91 10.80 2.03
CA LEU A 280 0.10 9.57 1.93
C LEU A 280 -1.22 9.66 2.68
N TYR A 281 -1.22 10.39 3.81
CA TYR A 281 -2.37 10.45 4.72
C TYR A 281 -2.67 11.87 5.23
N PRO A 282 -2.68 12.90 4.36
CA PRO A 282 -2.98 14.25 4.84
C PRO A 282 -4.40 14.24 5.42
N ASP A 283 -4.52 14.42 6.74
CA ASP A 283 -5.79 14.47 7.46
C ASP A 283 -6.78 13.32 7.18
N ALA A 284 -6.26 12.14 6.82
CA ALA A 284 -7.10 10.97 6.56
C ALA A 284 -7.96 10.62 7.80
N PRO A 285 -9.28 10.42 7.65
CA PRO A 285 -10.18 10.15 8.76
C PRO A 285 -10.08 8.71 9.25
N LEU A 286 -8.89 8.34 9.73
CA LEU A 286 -8.56 7.02 10.26
C LEU A 286 -8.59 7.05 11.79
N LEU A 287 -9.08 5.99 12.43
CA LEU A 287 -8.90 5.74 13.85
C LEU A 287 -7.72 4.80 14.07
N ILE A 288 -6.76 5.27 14.84
CA ILE A 288 -5.57 4.50 15.19
C ILE A 288 -5.86 3.59 16.36
N VAL A 289 -5.57 2.30 16.17
CA VAL A 289 -5.71 1.25 17.18
C VAL A 289 -4.33 0.75 17.56
N ASP A 290 -3.89 1.08 18.76
CA ASP A 290 -2.61 0.63 19.29
C ASP A 290 -2.64 -0.85 19.63
N ASP A 291 -3.78 -1.33 20.12
CA ASP A 291 -4.00 -2.72 20.56
C ASP A 291 -5.38 -3.23 20.10
N TRP A 292 -5.41 -4.28 19.30
CA TRP A 292 -6.64 -4.85 18.79
C TRP A 292 -7.53 -5.46 19.88
N ARG A 293 -7.02 -5.67 21.10
CA ARG A 293 -7.84 -6.06 22.28
C ARG A 293 -8.83 -4.98 22.70
N ASP A 294 -8.63 -3.74 22.25
CA ASP A 294 -9.55 -2.64 22.50
C ASP A 294 -10.74 -2.63 21.51
N LEU A 295 -10.75 -3.50 20.49
CA LEU A 295 -11.81 -3.55 19.47
C LEU A 295 -13.22 -3.71 20.05
N PRO A 296 -13.49 -4.52 21.09
CA PRO A 296 -14.82 -4.60 21.68
C PRO A 296 -15.35 -3.24 22.17
N LEU A 297 -14.50 -2.44 22.82
CA LEU A 297 -14.85 -1.10 23.29
C LEU A 297 -15.11 -0.15 22.12
N LEU A 298 -14.32 -0.24 21.06
CA LEU A 298 -14.50 0.59 19.85
C LEU A 298 -15.79 0.23 19.13
N LEU A 299 -16.15 -1.06 19.05
CA LEU A 299 -17.45 -1.46 18.49
C LEU A 299 -18.61 -0.93 19.31
N GLU A 300 -18.54 -0.99 20.65
CA GLU A 300 -19.57 -0.41 21.52
C GLU A 300 -19.72 1.09 21.31
N GLN A 301 -18.63 1.79 21.16
CA GLN A 301 -18.62 3.25 20.97
C GLN A 301 -19.17 3.68 19.62
N PHE A 302 -18.81 2.97 18.55
CA PHE A 302 -19.02 3.45 17.18
C PHE A 302 -20.10 2.69 16.41
N ALA A 303 -20.15 1.34 16.49
CA ALA A 303 -20.92 0.55 15.53
C ALA A 303 -22.44 0.80 15.55
N ARG A 304 -22.98 1.34 16.63
CA ARG A 304 -24.41 1.68 16.79
C ARG A 304 -24.70 3.17 16.70
N ASN A 305 -23.70 4.02 16.66
CA ASN A 305 -23.88 5.45 16.51
C ASN A 305 -23.92 5.82 15.01
N ILE A 306 -25.09 5.67 14.42
CA ILE A 306 -25.30 5.85 12.97
C ILE A 306 -24.98 7.28 12.53
N GLU A 307 -25.30 8.30 13.34
CA GLU A 307 -25.03 9.69 13.01
C GLU A 307 -23.52 9.93 12.92
N LEU A 308 -22.77 9.49 13.90
CA LEU A 308 -21.31 9.62 13.92
C LEU A 308 -20.66 8.81 12.77
N LEU A 309 -21.17 7.62 12.48
CA LEU A 309 -20.70 6.81 11.36
C LEU A 309 -20.96 7.49 10.01
N GLU A 310 -22.10 8.18 9.86
CA GLU A 310 -22.41 8.92 8.64
C GLU A 310 -21.48 10.15 8.47
N GLU A 311 -21.10 10.82 9.56
CA GLU A 311 -20.08 11.86 9.54
C GLU A 311 -18.72 11.30 9.07
N PHE A 312 -18.29 10.16 9.60
CA PHE A 312 -17.08 9.49 9.15
C PHE A 312 -17.17 9.07 7.68
N ARG A 313 -18.34 8.55 7.25
CA ARG A 313 -18.56 8.21 5.85
C ARG A 313 -18.39 9.40 4.94
N ALA A 314 -19.02 10.51 5.25
CA ALA A 314 -18.91 11.73 4.45
C ALA A 314 -17.45 12.22 4.38
N ARG A 315 -16.74 12.24 5.51
CA ARG A 315 -15.32 12.62 5.57
C ARG A 315 -14.43 11.66 4.78
N SER A 316 -14.65 10.36 4.88
CA SER A 316 -13.86 9.34 4.15
C SER A 316 -14.03 9.47 2.65
N LEU A 317 -15.27 9.65 2.18
CA LEU A 317 -15.57 9.82 0.76
C LEU A 317 -15.00 11.14 0.23
N ALA A 318 -15.14 12.24 0.97
CA ALA A 318 -14.57 13.53 0.59
C ALA A 318 -13.04 13.43 0.52
N TRP A 319 -12.40 12.87 1.53
CA TRP A 319 -10.96 12.70 1.57
C TRP A 319 -10.45 11.83 0.40
N TRP A 320 -11.14 10.70 0.11
CA TRP A 320 -10.81 9.88 -1.05
C TRP A 320 -10.92 10.67 -2.36
N HIS A 321 -12.01 11.41 -2.51
CA HIS A 321 -12.27 12.23 -3.70
C HIS A 321 -11.18 13.30 -3.91
N ASP A 322 -10.75 13.96 -2.83
CA ASP A 322 -9.87 15.11 -2.90
C ASP A 322 -8.38 14.73 -2.96
N HIS A 323 -8.01 13.52 -2.48
CA HIS A 323 -6.61 13.13 -2.36
C HIS A 323 -6.22 11.88 -3.15
N LEU A 324 -7.14 10.96 -3.39
CA LEU A 324 -6.80 9.63 -3.93
C LEU A 324 -7.52 9.23 -5.21
N ARG A 325 -8.38 10.04 -5.78
CA ARG A 325 -8.84 9.73 -7.13
C ARG A 325 -7.64 9.70 -8.08
N PRO A 326 -7.59 8.73 -9.01
CA PRO A 326 -6.46 8.62 -9.95
C PRO A 326 -6.15 9.94 -10.67
N GLU A 327 -7.20 10.71 -11.04
CA GLU A 327 -7.06 12.00 -11.72
C GLU A 327 -6.35 13.05 -10.86
N VAL A 328 -6.61 13.06 -9.56
CA VAL A 328 -5.99 14.01 -8.62
C VAL A 328 -4.51 13.71 -8.44
N VAL A 329 -4.19 12.43 -8.22
CA VAL A 329 -2.79 11.99 -8.05
C VAL A 329 -2.01 12.15 -9.35
N ALA A 330 -2.63 11.87 -10.50
CA ALA A 330 -2.03 11.97 -11.82
C ALA A 330 -1.51 13.39 -12.14
N VAL A 331 -2.24 14.43 -11.75
CA VAL A 331 -1.82 15.83 -11.94
C VAL A 331 -0.46 16.09 -11.27
N SER A 332 -0.27 15.61 -10.05
CA SER A 332 0.99 15.75 -9.34
C SER A 332 2.12 14.98 -10.03
N ILE A 333 1.86 13.73 -10.42
CA ILE A 333 2.86 12.88 -11.11
C ILE A 333 3.26 13.49 -12.46
N ALA A 334 2.29 13.94 -13.26
CA ALA A 334 2.56 14.56 -14.58
C ALA A 334 3.43 15.81 -14.43
N ARG A 335 3.10 16.69 -13.48
CA ARG A 335 3.87 17.90 -13.20
C ARG A 335 5.31 17.59 -12.84
N GLU A 336 5.56 16.64 -11.96
CA GLU A 336 6.91 16.31 -11.53
C GLU A 336 7.72 15.56 -12.63
N LEU A 337 7.07 14.73 -13.45
CA LEU A 337 7.72 14.11 -14.61
C LEU A 337 8.12 15.15 -15.68
N ASN A 338 7.29 16.15 -15.93
CA ASN A 338 7.61 17.27 -16.84
C ASN A 338 8.80 18.07 -16.28
N ARG A 339 8.75 18.48 -15.00
CA ARG A 339 9.83 19.20 -14.33
C ARG A 339 11.15 18.42 -14.38
N ALA A 340 11.10 17.11 -14.10
CA ALA A 340 12.27 16.24 -14.20
C ALA A 340 12.88 16.21 -15.62
N GLY A 341 12.04 16.30 -16.66
CA GLY A 341 12.50 16.37 -18.04
C GLY A 341 13.10 17.72 -18.43
N GLU A 342 12.48 18.82 -18.03
CA GLU A 342 12.98 20.18 -18.29
C GLU A 342 14.36 20.40 -17.68
N THR A 343 14.58 19.93 -16.46
CA THR A 343 15.90 19.98 -15.79
C THR A 343 16.97 19.26 -16.60
N LEU A 344 16.67 18.08 -17.15
CA LEU A 344 17.60 17.32 -17.98
C LEU A 344 17.92 18.01 -19.30
N LEU A 345 16.94 18.66 -19.94
CA LEU A 345 17.13 19.40 -21.19
C LEU A 345 17.97 20.68 -20.99
N SER A 346 17.88 21.31 -19.82
CA SER A 346 18.66 22.50 -19.49
C SER A 346 20.13 22.19 -19.15
N SER A 347 20.43 21.00 -18.65
CA SER A 347 21.82 20.58 -18.33
C SER A 347 22.64 20.14 -19.55
N VAL A 348 21.99 19.91 -20.70
CA VAL A 348 22.64 19.54 -21.99
C VAL A 348 22.97 20.76 -22.85
N ARG A 349 22.44 21.92 -22.50
CA ARG A 349 22.76 23.21 -23.13
C ARG A 349 23.89 23.93 -22.40
#